data_ecfc04aa40234d2884a636669749794a
#
_entry.id   ecfc04aa40234d2884a636669749794a
#
_cell.length_a   1.000
_cell.length_b   1.000
_cell.length_c   1.000
_cell.angle_alpha   90.00
_cell.angle_beta   90.00
_cell.angle_gamma   90.00
#
_symmetry.space_group_name_H-M   'P 1'
#
loop_
_entity.id
_entity.type
_entity.pdbx_description
1 polymer ?
#
loop_
_entity_poly.entity_id
_entity_poly.type
_entity_poly.pdbx_seq_one_letter_code
_entity_poly.pdbx_strand_id
1 'polypeptide(L)'
;MAGQKKRFPCGHVGCGQYCHRCKAAEVEEQARLQQAEERAAWQATFASDAVDLRALPRRELVSEARDVLAGIGAGRHYAEFGGKRLNYDRTIISVPLGRDYRILFRDDGGGLTPIAAMSHEAYNKKKPGMR
;
A
#
# COMPACT_ATOMS: atom_id res chain seq x y z
N MET A 1 53.72 6.72 4.80
CA MET A 1 53.32 6.48 3.42
C MET A 1 51.94 5.92 3.34
N ALA A 2 51.02 6.70 2.84
CA ALA A 2 49.72 6.23 2.53
C ALA A 2 49.81 5.31 1.34
N GLY A 3 49.37 4.11 1.40
CA GLY A 3 49.35 3.26 0.24
C GLY A 3 49.80 1.83 0.44
N GLN A 4 50.26 1.51 1.64
CA GLN A 4 50.54 0.11 1.91
C GLN A 4 49.22 -0.63 2.02
N LYS A 5 49.04 -1.57 1.11
CA LYS A 5 47.85 -2.46 1.12
C LYS A 5 48.07 -3.57 2.12
N LYS A 6 47.05 -3.89 2.89
CA LYS A 6 47.07 -5.03 3.77
C LYS A 6 45.96 -6.00 3.41
N ARG A 7 46.20 -7.26 3.75
CA ARG A 7 45.16 -8.29 3.57
C ARG A 7 44.28 -8.34 4.81
N PHE A 8 42.99 -8.18 4.62
CA PHE A 8 42.02 -8.28 5.71
C PHE A 8 41.64 -9.74 5.97
N PRO A 9 41.04 -10.02 7.14
CA PRO A 9 40.60 -11.39 7.46
C PRO A 9 39.65 -12.00 6.43
N CYS A 10 38.92 -11.17 5.69
CA CYS A 10 38.01 -11.62 4.63
C CYS A 10 38.72 -12.05 3.34
N GLY A 11 40.04 -11.83 3.26
CA GLY A 11 40.86 -12.16 2.07
C GLY A 11 41.02 -11.02 1.07
N HIS A 12 40.29 -9.94 1.23
CA HIS A 12 40.45 -8.76 0.38
C HIS A 12 41.69 -7.97 0.75
N VAL A 13 42.21 -7.22 -0.20
CA VAL A 13 43.41 -6.36 0.00
C VAL A 13 42.97 -4.92 -0.13
N GLY A 14 43.42 -4.07 0.80
CA GLY A 14 43.10 -2.65 0.77
C GLY A 14 43.86 -1.87 1.81
N CYS A 15 43.51 -0.59 1.92
CA CYS A 15 44.13 0.35 2.88
C CYS A 15 43.11 0.69 3.95
N GLY A 16 43.60 1.08 5.16
CA GLY A 16 42.72 1.49 6.23
C GLY A 16 42.53 0.43 7.31
N GLN A 17 41.64 0.69 8.24
CA GLN A 17 41.41 -0.17 9.38
C GLN A 17 40.41 -1.33 9.10
N TYR A 18 39.65 -1.22 8.01
CA TYR A 18 38.66 -2.22 7.63
C TYR A 18 38.62 -2.35 6.12
N CYS A 19 38.13 -3.49 5.66
CA CYS A 19 37.94 -3.76 4.24
C CYS A 19 36.75 -2.98 3.69
N HIS A 20 37.00 -2.05 2.77
CA HIS A 20 35.96 -1.24 2.17
C HIS A 20 34.97 -2.06 1.36
N ARG A 21 35.42 -3.16 0.72
CA ARG A 21 34.55 -4.05 -0.04
C ARG A 21 33.62 -4.81 0.87
N CYS A 22 34.13 -5.33 1.98
CA CYS A 22 33.28 -6.02 2.95
C CYS A 22 32.31 -5.04 3.63
N LYS A 23 32.77 -3.83 3.91
CA LYS A 23 31.92 -2.80 4.49
C LYS A 23 30.78 -2.42 3.56
N ALA A 24 31.08 -2.23 2.27
CA ALA A 24 30.06 -1.92 1.27
C ALA A 24 29.06 -3.09 1.13
N ALA A 25 29.55 -4.32 1.12
CA ALA A 25 28.70 -5.50 1.05
C ALA A 25 27.79 -5.63 2.28
N GLU A 26 28.31 -5.34 3.47
CA GLU A 26 27.52 -5.33 4.69
C GLU A 26 26.40 -4.29 4.64
N VAL A 27 26.73 -3.08 4.18
CA VAL A 27 25.75 -1.99 4.05
C VAL A 27 24.65 -2.37 3.06
N GLU A 28 25.02 -2.95 1.93
CA GLU A 28 24.05 -3.42 0.93
C GLU A 28 23.15 -4.54 1.50
N GLU A 29 23.75 -5.48 2.21
CA GLU A 29 23.02 -6.59 2.82
C GLU A 29 22.02 -6.07 3.86
N GLN A 30 22.46 -5.16 4.73
CA GLN A 30 21.58 -4.57 5.74
C GLN A 30 20.46 -3.76 5.12
N ALA A 31 20.76 -2.99 4.08
CA ALA A 31 19.73 -2.22 3.35
C ALA A 31 18.69 -3.15 2.73
N ARG A 32 19.15 -4.25 2.13
CA ARG A 32 18.25 -5.24 1.52
C ARG A 32 17.36 -5.90 2.57
N LEU A 33 17.94 -6.30 3.72
CA LEU A 33 17.19 -6.91 4.80
C LEU A 33 16.18 -5.94 5.39
N GLN A 34 16.58 -4.69 5.57
CA GLN A 34 15.69 -3.64 6.08
C GLN A 34 14.52 -3.40 5.12
N GLN A 35 14.78 -3.33 3.83
CA GLN A 35 13.73 -3.19 2.82
C GLN A 35 12.79 -4.38 2.81
N ALA A 36 13.33 -5.60 2.99
CA ALA A 36 12.51 -6.80 3.07
C ALA A 36 11.63 -6.78 4.31
N GLU A 37 12.16 -6.34 5.46
CA GLU A 37 11.38 -6.19 6.70
C GLU A 37 10.29 -5.14 6.55
N GLU A 38 10.60 -4.01 5.95
CA GLU A 38 9.63 -2.94 5.70
C GLU A 38 8.53 -3.41 4.77
N ARG A 39 8.86 -4.16 3.73
CA ARG A 39 7.87 -4.74 2.82
C ARG A 39 6.98 -5.75 3.53
N ALA A 40 7.58 -6.63 4.33
CA ALA A 40 6.82 -7.61 5.10
C ALA A 40 5.91 -6.95 6.11
N ALA A 41 6.39 -5.91 6.82
CA ALA A 41 5.58 -5.14 7.75
C ALA A 41 4.44 -4.43 7.04
N TRP A 42 4.70 -3.84 5.89
CA TRP A 42 3.68 -3.20 5.07
C TRP A 42 2.61 -4.19 4.61
N GLN A 43 3.02 -5.35 4.10
CA GLN A 43 2.10 -6.41 3.68
C GLN A 43 1.27 -6.93 4.86
N ALA A 44 1.88 -7.04 6.03
CA ALA A 44 1.17 -7.49 7.22
C ALA A 44 0.06 -6.52 7.65
N THR A 45 0.18 -5.23 7.34
CA THR A 45 -0.86 -4.26 7.70
C THR A 45 -2.17 -4.51 6.96
N PHE A 46 -2.13 -5.16 5.79
CA PHE A 46 -3.33 -5.44 5.01
C PHE A 46 -4.26 -6.46 5.68
N ALA A 47 -3.74 -7.26 6.59
CA ALA A 47 -4.56 -8.24 7.33
C ALA A 47 -5.62 -7.58 8.21
N SER A 48 -5.39 -6.34 8.64
CA SER A 48 -6.31 -5.59 9.50
C SER A 48 -7.34 -4.78 8.71
N ASP A 49 -7.21 -4.70 7.39
CA ASP A 49 -8.11 -3.90 6.57
C ASP A 49 -9.46 -4.60 6.39
N ALA A 50 -10.53 -3.81 6.41
CA ALA A 50 -11.88 -4.32 6.24
C ALA A 50 -12.12 -4.92 4.86
N VAL A 51 -11.38 -4.44 3.86
CA VAL A 51 -11.39 -4.97 2.50
C VAL A 51 -9.95 -5.11 2.01
N ASP A 52 -9.75 -5.89 0.95
CA ASP A 52 -8.44 -6.08 0.37
C ASP A 52 -8.00 -4.81 -0.36
N LEU A 53 -6.99 -4.13 0.16
CA LEU A 53 -6.42 -2.92 -0.43
C LEU A 53 -5.15 -3.19 -1.26
N ARG A 54 -4.77 -4.46 -1.42
CA ARG A 54 -3.55 -4.83 -2.14
C ARG A 54 -3.63 -4.51 -3.64
N ALA A 55 -4.84 -4.31 -4.16
CA ALA A 55 -5.03 -3.89 -5.55
C ALA A 55 -4.56 -2.45 -5.81
N LEU A 56 -4.38 -1.66 -4.75
CA LEU A 56 -3.93 -0.28 -4.86
C LEU A 56 -2.40 -0.25 -5.00
N PRO A 57 -1.86 0.36 -6.08
CA PRO A 57 -0.43 0.24 -6.38
C PRO A 57 0.47 1.18 -5.59
N ARG A 58 -0.10 2.20 -4.95
CA ARG A 58 0.66 3.22 -4.23
C ARG A 58 0.23 3.31 -2.78
N ARG A 59 1.19 3.56 -1.91
CA ARG A 59 0.94 3.70 -0.47
C ARG A 59 0.00 4.86 -0.15
N GLU A 60 0.08 5.94 -0.91
CA GLU A 60 -0.82 7.09 -0.74
C GLU A 60 -2.27 6.69 -0.96
N LEU A 61 -2.54 5.86 -1.96
CA LEU A 61 -3.89 5.36 -2.21
C LEU A 61 -4.37 4.46 -1.09
N VAL A 62 -3.50 3.61 -0.56
CA VAL A 62 -3.83 2.75 0.58
C VAL A 62 -4.14 3.58 1.81
N SER A 63 -3.33 4.61 2.09
CA SER A 63 -3.57 5.52 3.21
C SER A 63 -4.89 6.26 3.06
N GLU A 64 -5.18 6.76 1.87
CA GLU A 64 -6.45 7.44 1.56
C GLU A 64 -7.63 6.49 1.76
N ALA A 65 -7.49 5.25 1.28
CA ALA A 65 -8.52 4.23 1.44
C ALA A 65 -8.78 3.93 2.93
N ARG A 66 -7.73 3.81 3.72
CA ARG A 66 -7.86 3.57 5.16
C ARG A 66 -8.52 4.73 5.88
N ASP A 67 -8.21 5.97 5.48
CA ASP A 67 -8.86 7.16 6.02
C ASP A 67 -10.36 7.17 5.71
N VAL A 68 -10.73 6.82 4.49
CA VAL A 68 -12.13 6.71 4.08
C VAL A 68 -12.84 5.61 4.89
N LEU A 69 -12.24 4.44 5.00
CA LEU A 69 -12.81 3.32 5.76
C LEU A 69 -13.00 3.70 7.23
N ALA A 70 -12.02 4.33 7.83
CA ALA A 70 -12.08 4.77 9.23
C ALA A 70 -13.13 5.87 9.43
N GLY A 71 -13.17 6.84 8.53
CA GLY A 71 -14.13 7.94 8.60
C GLY A 71 -15.57 7.46 8.48
N ILE A 72 -15.85 6.61 7.51
CA ILE A 72 -17.19 6.05 7.32
C ILE A 72 -17.55 5.13 8.49
N GLY A 73 -16.60 4.34 8.97
CA GLY A 73 -16.80 3.50 10.15
C GLY A 73 -17.09 4.30 11.41
N ALA A 74 -16.59 5.53 11.49
CA ALA A 74 -16.84 6.45 12.60
C ALA A 74 -18.16 7.23 12.46
N GLY A 75 -18.90 6.99 11.38
CA GLY A 75 -20.21 7.62 11.16
C GLY A 75 -20.18 8.86 10.26
N ARG A 76 -19.05 9.17 9.63
CA ARG A 76 -18.98 10.28 8.70
C ARG A 76 -19.71 9.95 7.40
N HIS A 77 -20.33 10.96 6.80
CA HIS A 77 -21.08 10.78 5.57
C HIS A 77 -20.14 10.55 4.39
N TYR A 78 -20.52 9.63 3.50
CA TYR A 78 -19.68 9.30 2.34
C TYR A 78 -19.42 10.48 1.40
N ALA A 79 -20.34 11.46 1.36
CA ALA A 79 -20.18 12.65 0.53
C ALA A 79 -18.97 13.50 0.96
N GLU A 80 -18.55 13.42 2.22
CA GLU A 80 -17.35 14.11 2.70
C GLU A 80 -16.08 13.60 2.00
N PHE A 81 -16.12 12.38 1.48
CA PHE A 81 -15.01 11.77 0.76
C PHE A 81 -15.24 11.76 -0.75
N GLY A 82 -16.25 12.49 -1.25
CA GLY A 82 -16.60 12.52 -2.66
C GLY A 82 -17.41 11.32 -3.14
N GLY A 83 -17.95 10.54 -2.20
CA GLY A 83 -18.73 9.36 -2.52
C GLY A 83 -20.08 9.68 -3.09
N LYS A 84 -20.61 8.79 -3.93
CA LYS A 84 -21.91 8.92 -4.57
C LYS A 84 -22.60 7.57 -4.66
N ARG A 85 -23.93 7.59 -4.56
CA ARG A 85 -24.73 6.40 -4.84
C ARG A 85 -24.75 6.14 -6.34
N LEU A 86 -24.74 4.87 -6.72
CA LEU A 86 -24.80 4.50 -8.12
C LEU A 86 -26.21 4.66 -8.65
N ASN A 87 -26.35 5.09 -9.91
CA ASN A 87 -27.65 5.31 -10.51
C ASN A 87 -28.41 4.01 -10.76
N TYR A 88 -27.71 2.94 -11.10
CA TYR A 88 -28.31 1.65 -11.41
C TYR A 88 -28.46 0.73 -10.18
N ASP A 89 -27.80 1.07 -9.08
CA ASP A 89 -27.95 0.36 -7.80
C ASP A 89 -27.75 1.35 -6.65
N ARG A 90 -28.84 1.83 -6.10
CA ARG A 90 -28.84 2.85 -5.05
C ARG A 90 -28.36 2.32 -3.71
N THR A 91 -28.17 1.00 -3.58
CA THR A 91 -27.59 0.41 -2.36
C THR A 91 -26.08 0.44 -2.37
N ILE A 92 -25.47 0.74 -3.50
CA ILE A 92 -24.02 0.79 -3.64
C ILE A 92 -23.55 2.25 -3.67
N ILE A 93 -22.53 2.51 -2.88
CA ILE A 93 -21.87 3.82 -2.81
C ILE A 93 -20.45 3.66 -3.30
N SER A 94 -20.03 4.51 -4.24
CA SER A 94 -18.68 4.52 -4.80
C SER A 94 -17.95 5.75 -4.28
N VAL A 95 -16.82 5.53 -3.59
CA VAL A 95 -15.95 6.61 -3.10
C VAL A 95 -14.67 6.61 -3.93
N PRO A 96 -14.34 7.72 -4.59
CA PRO A 96 -13.14 7.78 -5.42
C PRO A 96 -11.86 7.77 -4.57
N LEU A 97 -10.84 7.10 -5.09
CA LEU A 97 -9.48 7.10 -4.54
C LEU A 97 -8.55 7.55 -5.65
N GLY A 98 -8.07 8.79 -5.59
CA GLY A 98 -7.30 9.35 -6.68
C GLY A 98 -8.15 9.39 -7.96
N ARG A 99 -7.51 9.19 -9.12
CA ARG A 99 -8.18 9.26 -10.42
C ARG A 99 -8.72 7.91 -10.89
N ASP A 100 -7.98 6.84 -10.59
CA ASP A 100 -8.17 5.56 -11.27
C ASP A 100 -8.71 4.47 -10.36
N TYR A 101 -8.96 4.77 -9.10
CA TYR A 101 -9.37 3.78 -8.10
C TYR A 101 -10.58 4.25 -7.34
N ARG A 102 -11.30 3.29 -6.73
CA ARG A 102 -12.47 3.55 -5.91
C ARG A 102 -12.68 2.46 -4.88
N ILE A 103 -13.40 2.81 -3.80
CA ILE A 103 -13.89 1.84 -2.82
C ILE A 103 -15.41 1.79 -2.96
N LEU A 104 -15.94 0.58 -2.93
CA LEU A 104 -17.39 0.37 -2.96
C LEU A 104 -17.87 -0.01 -1.57
N PHE A 105 -19.02 0.55 -1.19
CA PHE A 105 -19.72 0.25 0.06
C PHE A 105 -21.16 -0.17 -0.27
N ARG A 106 -21.71 -1.02 0.59
CA ARG A 106 -23.14 -1.36 0.52
C ARG A 106 -23.88 -0.67 1.66
N ASP A 107 -24.99 -0.05 1.35
CA ASP A 107 -25.90 0.54 2.34
C ASP A 107 -26.91 -0.53 2.76
N ASP A 108 -26.76 -1.03 3.99
CA ASP A 108 -27.63 -2.07 4.56
C ASP A 108 -28.78 -1.50 5.37
N GLY A 109 -28.97 -0.17 5.32
CA GLY A 109 -30.01 0.50 6.08
C GLY A 109 -29.58 0.92 7.48
N GLY A 110 -28.66 0.19 8.09
CA GLY A 110 -28.08 0.51 9.40
C GLY A 110 -26.68 1.07 9.36
N GLY A 111 -26.11 1.23 8.16
CA GLY A 111 -24.77 1.72 7.96
C GLY A 111 -24.19 1.26 6.64
N LEU A 112 -22.96 1.64 6.38
CA LEU A 112 -22.26 1.27 5.16
C LEU A 112 -21.27 0.15 5.46
N THR A 113 -21.30 -0.90 4.64
CA THR A 113 -20.39 -2.03 4.74
C THR A 113 -19.43 -1.98 3.56
N PRO A 114 -18.10 -1.94 3.78
CA PRO A 114 -17.15 -1.94 2.67
C PRO A 114 -17.20 -3.28 1.92
N ILE A 115 -17.16 -3.21 0.60
CA ILE A 115 -17.23 -4.38 -0.27
C ILE A 115 -15.87 -4.69 -0.88
N ALA A 116 -15.28 -3.71 -1.55
CA ALA A 116 -14.02 -3.89 -2.28
C ALA A 116 -13.39 -2.56 -2.65
N ALA A 117 -12.07 -2.57 -2.82
CA ALA A 117 -11.33 -1.49 -3.45
C ALA A 117 -10.84 -2.00 -4.80
N MET A 118 -10.99 -1.23 -5.85
CA MET A 118 -10.65 -1.67 -7.19
C MET A 118 -10.29 -0.51 -8.11
N SER A 119 -9.64 -0.82 -9.22
CA SER A 119 -9.40 0.17 -10.26
C SER A 119 -10.69 0.53 -10.97
N HIS A 120 -10.72 1.70 -11.57
CA HIS A 120 -11.85 2.15 -12.37
C HIS A 120 -12.13 1.17 -13.52
N GLU A 121 -11.08 0.65 -14.14
CA GLU A 121 -11.21 -0.33 -15.22
C GLU A 121 -11.83 -1.63 -14.72
N ALA A 122 -11.37 -2.15 -13.59
CA ALA A 122 -11.94 -3.37 -13.00
C ALA A 122 -13.39 -3.16 -12.61
N TYR A 123 -13.73 -1.98 -12.07
CA TYR A 123 -15.10 -1.61 -11.75
C TYR A 123 -16.00 -1.65 -12.99
N ASN A 124 -15.54 -1.08 -14.10
CA ASN A 124 -16.32 -1.05 -15.34
C ASN A 124 -16.61 -2.45 -15.87
N LYS A 125 -15.69 -3.40 -15.69
CA LYS A 125 -15.89 -4.80 -16.07
C LYS A 125 -16.88 -5.53 -15.18
N LYS A 126 -16.94 -5.17 -13.90
CA LYS A 126 -17.81 -5.83 -12.90
C LYS A 126 -19.10 -5.10 -12.65
N LYS A 127 -19.32 -3.99 -13.29
CA LYS A 127 -20.46 -3.11 -13.08
C LYS A 127 -21.77 -3.84 -13.45
N PRO A 128 -22.67 -4.11 -12.48
CA PRO A 128 -23.90 -4.81 -12.79
C PRO A 128 -24.81 -3.94 -13.66
N GLY A 129 -25.50 -4.57 -14.60
CA GLY A 129 -26.41 -3.88 -15.50
C GLY A 129 -25.74 -3.16 -16.66
N MET A 130 -24.43 -3.11 -16.70
CA MET A 130 -23.68 -2.56 -17.83
C MET A 130 -23.58 -3.58 -18.95
N ARG A 131 -23.92 -3.15 -20.13
CA ARG A 131 -23.85 -3.99 -21.33
C ARG A 131 -23.08 -3.28 -22.43
#